data_f21549b292bb855605a403827d131fa9
#
_entry.id   f21549b292bb855605a403827d131fa9
#
_cell.length_a   1.000
_cell.length_b   1.000
_cell.length_c   1.000
_cell.angle_alpha   90.00
_cell.angle_beta   90.00
_cell.angle_gamma   90.00
#
_symmetry.space_group_name_H-M   'P 1'
#
loop_
_entity.id
_entity.type
_entity.pdbx_description
1 polymer ?
#
loop_
_entity_poly.entity_id
_entity_poly.type
_entity_poly.pdbx_seq_one_letter_code
_entity_poly.pdbx_strand_id
1 'polypeptide(L)'
;MVKTGANSVIEMLKLKYQNKDFQLDKTGCKLVEIINCNFEADKPFLLRPKNEDYIRREIEWYMSQSLNVNDMEKPVPKVWKQVATPNGFVNSNYGNLVFSEQNYDQYEMALNAMCSDIHTRRSIMVYTRPSMHYDYNYAGMNDFTCTNTVQYLYRNGAIHALVNMRSNDAVFGYPNDRAWQDYVLDKFVKDIQDKFSPAKIEKGSILWSAASMHVYEHHFDLLEK
;
A
#
# COMPACT_ATOMS: atom_id res chain seq x y z
N MET A 1 18.06 -7.65 15.64
CA MET A 1 16.78 -6.91 15.82
C MET A 1 15.66 -7.94 15.74
N VAL A 2 14.82 -8.07 16.78
CA VAL A 2 13.65 -8.94 16.73
C VAL A 2 12.71 -8.33 15.69
N LYS A 3 12.36 -9.09 14.65
CA LYS A 3 11.39 -8.62 13.64
C LYS A 3 10.02 -8.50 14.33
N THR A 4 9.51 -7.29 14.39
CA THR A 4 8.15 -7.03 14.84
C THR A 4 7.19 -7.45 13.73
N GLY A 5 6.29 -8.39 13.99
CA GLY A 5 5.28 -8.82 13.03
C GLY A 5 3.93 -8.14 13.24
N ALA A 6 2.94 -8.47 12.42
CA ALA A 6 1.59 -7.91 12.46
C ALA A 6 0.89 -8.07 13.82
N ASN A 7 1.16 -9.17 14.56
CA ASN A 7 0.59 -9.36 15.91
C ASN A 7 0.97 -8.25 16.88
N SER A 8 2.24 -7.82 16.87
CA SER A 8 2.69 -6.75 17.76
C SER A 8 2.04 -5.40 17.45
N VAL A 9 1.72 -5.15 16.18
CA VAL A 9 0.96 -3.96 15.78
C VAL A 9 -0.47 -4.00 16.33
N ILE A 10 -1.13 -5.17 16.22
CA ILE A 10 -2.48 -5.39 16.77
C ILE A 10 -2.49 -5.16 18.28
N GLU A 11 -1.53 -5.76 19.00
CA GLU A 11 -1.40 -5.61 20.46
C GLU A 11 -1.15 -4.15 20.87
N MET A 12 -0.31 -3.42 20.14
CA MET A 12 -0.03 -2.02 20.41
C MET A 12 -1.27 -1.13 20.17
N LEU A 13 -2.03 -1.38 19.09
CA LEU A 13 -3.29 -0.66 18.82
C LEU A 13 -4.31 -0.90 19.95
N LYS A 14 -4.47 -2.16 20.41
CA LYS A 14 -5.35 -2.51 21.53
C LYS A 14 -4.91 -1.84 22.84
N LEU A 15 -3.62 -1.86 23.13
CA LEU A 15 -3.07 -1.22 24.33
C LEU A 15 -3.32 0.29 24.34
N LYS A 16 -3.11 0.97 23.21
CA LYS A 16 -3.40 2.40 23.07
C LYS A 16 -4.89 2.70 23.27
N TYR A 17 -5.77 1.86 22.71
CA TYR A 17 -7.20 1.98 22.91
C TYR A 17 -7.59 1.82 24.39
N GLN A 18 -7.08 0.79 25.08
CA GLN A 18 -7.32 0.55 26.51
C GLN A 18 -6.84 1.73 27.38
N ASN A 19 -5.72 2.33 27.02
CA ASN A 19 -5.16 3.49 27.70
C ASN A 19 -5.84 4.82 27.32
N LYS A 20 -6.86 4.78 26.44
CA LYS A 20 -7.55 5.98 25.91
C LYS A 20 -6.61 6.99 25.26
N ASP A 21 -5.52 6.50 24.66
CA ASP A 21 -4.55 7.30 23.92
C ASP A 21 -5.11 7.63 22.54
N PHE A 22 -6.04 8.59 22.50
CA PHE A 22 -6.76 9.00 21.31
C PHE A 22 -6.17 10.27 20.71
N GLN A 23 -6.12 10.32 19.38
CA GLN A 23 -5.86 11.51 18.59
C GLN A 23 -7.15 11.95 17.89
N LEU A 24 -7.15 13.16 17.35
CA LEU A 24 -8.24 13.67 16.50
C LEU A 24 -7.72 13.86 15.08
N ASP A 25 -8.48 13.43 14.11
CA ASP A 25 -8.23 13.77 12.72
C ASP A 25 -8.72 15.21 12.39
N LYS A 26 -8.51 15.64 11.15
CA LYS A 26 -8.93 16.97 10.68
C LYS A 26 -10.45 17.21 10.73
N THR A 27 -11.26 16.16 10.87
CA THR A 27 -12.73 16.24 10.98
C THR A 27 -13.22 16.22 12.41
N GLY A 28 -12.32 16.00 13.39
CA GLY A 28 -12.64 15.81 14.79
C GLY A 28 -13.01 14.36 15.16
N CYS A 29 -12.87 13.41 14.22
CA CYS A 29 -13.07 11.99 14.47
C CYS A 29 -11.90 11.46 15.32
N LYS A 30 -12.21 10.71 16.39
CA LYS A 30 -11.19 10.07 17.21
C LYS A 30 -10.54 8.91 16.47
N LEU A 31 -9.26 8.73 16.74
CA LEU A 31 -8.52 7.57 16.27
C LEU A 31 -7.49 7.11 17.31
N VAL A 32 -7.14 5.83 17.25
CA VAL A 32 -5.94 5.26 17.86
C VAL A 32 -4.85 5.24 16.79
N GLU A 33 -3.65 5.67 17.13
CA GLU A 33 -2.56 5.82 16.15
C GLU A 33 -1.21 5.33 16.68
N ILE A 34 -0.47 4.63 15.83
CA ILE A 34 0.95 4.32 16.02
C ILE A 34 1.75 5.15 15.02
N ILE A 35 2.51 6.10 15.53
CA ILE A 35 3.43 6.91 14.72
C ILE A 35 4.69 6.10 14.40
N ASN A 36 5.15 6.14 13.14
CA ASN A 36 6.33 5.43 12.65
C ASN A 36 6.25 3.91 12.92
N CYS A 37 5.13 3.31 12.54
CA CYS A 37 4.87 1.89 12.68
C CYS A 37 5.71 1.10 11.68
N ASN A 38 6.64 0.27 12.18
CA ASN A 38 7.52 -0.55 11.35
C ASN A 38 7.38 -2.03 11.74
N PHE A 39 7.06 -2.90 10.77
CA PHE A 39 6.87 -4.31 11.03
C PHE A 39 7.03 -5.16 9.76
N GLU A 40 7.17 -6.47 9.92
CA GLU A 40 7.03 -7.42 8.82
C GLU A 40 5.53 -7.68 8.60
N ALA A 41 5.05 -7.42 7.39
CA ALA A 41 3.65 -7.60 6.99
C ALA A 41 3.36 -9.10 6.72
N ASP A 42 3.58 -9.93 7.74
CA ASP A 42 3.47 -11.40 7.73
C ASP A 42 2.01 -11.89 7.73
N LYS A 43 1.03 -10.99 7.92
CA LYS A 43 -0.39 -11.28 7.83
C LYS A 43 -1.08 -10.48 6.74
N PRO A 44 -2.08 -11.07 6.05
CA PRO A 44 -2.82 -10.36 4.99
C PRO A 44 -3.79 -9.30 5.52
N PHE A 45 -4.06 -9.27 6.81
CA PHE A 45 -4.90 -8.27 7.49
C PHE A 45 -4.50 -8.15 8.97
N LEU A 46 -4.84 -7.03 9.62
CA LEU A 46 -4.58 -6.79 11.04
C LEU A 46 -5.82 -7.10 11.90
N LEU A 47 -6.89 -6.36 11.70
CA LEU A 47 -8.07 -6.39 12.58
C LEU A 47 -9.31 -7.03 11.94
N ARG A 48 -9.44 -6.94 10.63
CA ARG A 48 -10.60 -7.42 9.89
C ARG A 48 -10.16 -8.25 8.69
N PRO A 49 -10.77 -9.43 8.47
CA PRO A 49 -10.51 -10.22 7.28
C PRO A 49 -10.69 -9.41 5.99
N LYS A 50 -9.80 -9.62 5.05
CA LYS A 50 -9.83 -8.96 3.75
C LYS A 50 -11.07 -9.38 2.95
N ASN A 51 -11.57 -8.48 2.09
CA ASN A 51 -12.60 -8.77 1.12
C ASN A 51 -11.96 -9.16 -0.21
N GLU A 52 -11.88 -10.47 -0.48
CA GLU A 52 -11.20 -11.02 -1.66
C GLU A 52 -11.81 -10.50 -2.98
N ASP A 53 -13.14 -10.40 -3.05
CA ASP A 53 -13.81 -9.89 -4.26
C ASP A 53 -13.47 -8.42 -4.50
N TYR A 54 -13.48 -7.60 -3.44
CA TYR A 54 -13.10 -6.20 -3.58
C TYR A 54 -11.63 -6.06 -4.00
N ILE A 55 -10.73 -6.81 -3.38
CA ILE A 55 -9.29 -6.79 -3.71
C ILE A 55 -9.06 -7.17 -5.17
N ARG A 56 -9.73 -8.22 -5.68
CA ARG A 56 -9.66 -8.62 -7.09
C ARG A 56 -10.06 -7.45 -8.00
N ARG A 57 -11.22 -6.85 -7.75
CA ARG A 57 -11.74 -5.73 -8.56
C ARG A 57 -10.84 -4.49 -8.51
N GLU A 58 -10.27 -4.19 -7.36
CA GLU A 58 -9.35 -3.07 -7.18
C GLU A 58 -8.03 -3.31 -7.93
N ILE A 59 -7.47 -4.51 -7.84
CA ILE A 59 -6.26 -4.89 -8.59
C ILE A 59 -6.52 -4.84 -10.11
N GLU A 60 -7.65 -5.36 -10.57
CA GLU A 60 -8.04 -5.30 -11.99
C GLU A 60 -8.16 -3.84 -12.47
N TRP A 61 -8.76 -2.97 -11.66
CA TRP A 61 -8.83 -1.54 -11.95
C TRP A 61 -7.46 -0.87 -11.90
N TYR A 62 -6.59 -1.21 -10.97
CA TYR A 62 -5.21 -0.72 -10.97
C TYR A 62 -4.48 -1.14 -12.24
N MET A 63 -4.61 -2.39 -12.65
CA MET A 63 -3.97 -2.89 -13.88
C MET A 63 -4.53 -2.30 -15.17
N SER A 64 -5.75 -1.79 -15.16
CA SER A 64 -6.31 -1.01 -16.29
C SER A 64 -5.66 0.36 -16.43
N GLN A 65 -4.96 0.84 -15.39
CA GLN A 65 -4.34 2.17 -15.30
C GLN A 65 -5.33 3.35 -15.44
N SER A 66 -6.64 3.08 -15.43
CA SER A 66 -7.65 4.14 -15.52
C SER A 66 -7.66 5.01 -14.28
N LEU A 67 -7.59 6.32 -14.45
CA LEU A 67 -7.75 7.29 -13.37
C LEU A 67 -9.23 7.56 -13.04
N ASN A 68 -10.18 6.88 -13.68
CA ASN A 68 -11.60 7.05 -13.39
C ASN A 68 -12.15 5.86 -12.58
N VAL A 69 -12.65 6.15 -11.37
CA VAL A 69 -13.21 5.12 -10.47
C VAL A 69 -14.47 4.45 -11.02
N ASN A 70 -15.13 5.06 -12.01
CA ASN A 70 -16.31 4.47 -12.64
C ASN A 70 -15.97 3.29 -13.58
N ASP A 71 -14.68 3.14 -13.93
CA ASP A 71 -14.18 2.01 -14.73
C ASP A 71 -13.90 0.77 -13.86
N MET A 72 -13.94 0.92 -12.52
CA MET A 72 -13.89 -0.23 -11.62
C MET A 72 -15.16 -1.06 -11.73
N GLU A 73 -15.04 -2.38 -11.71
CA GLU A 73 -16.17 -3.30 -11.60
C GLU A 73 -17.04 -2.97 -10.37
N LYS A 74 -18.34 -2.88 -10.59
CA LYS A 74 -19.31 -2.50 -9.54
C LYS A 74 -19.52 -3.60 -8.50
N PRO A 75 -19.84 -3.23 -7.25
CA PRO A 75 -20.06 -1.86 -6.78
C PRO A 75 -18.77 -1.09 -6.48
N VAL A 76 -18.68 0.16 -6.94
CA VAL A 76 -17.57 1.06 -6.58
C VAL A 76 -17.68 1.43 -5.09
N PRO A 77 -16.62 1.23 -4.27
CA PRO A 77 -16.64 1.59 -2.86
C PRO A 77 -16.92 3.07 -2.61
N LYS A 78 -17.56 3.34 -1.47
CA LYS A 78 -17.91 4.73 -1.09
C LYS A 78 -16.67 5.62 -0.97
N VAL A 79 -15.57 5.08 -0.43
CA VAL A 79 -14.31 5.83 -0.25
C VAL A 79 -13.81 6.41 -1.56
N TRP A 80 -13.79 5.63 -2.63
CA TRP A 80 -13.37 6.11 -3.94
C TRP A 80 -14.28 7.23 -4.47
N LYS A 81 -15.60 7.11 -4.27
CA LYS A 81 -16.56 8.16 -4.66
C LYS A 81 -16.41 9.44 -3.83
N GLN A 82 -15.97 9.32 -2.58
CA GLN A 82 -15.78 10.47 -1.68
C GLN A 82 -14.51 11.26 -1.99
N VAL A 83 -13.47 10.58 -2.51
CA VAL A 83 -12.20 11.24 -2.81
C VAL A 83 -12.07 11.69 -4.27
N ALA A 84 -12.88 11.12 -5.16
CA ALA A 84 -12.87 11.44 -6.58
C ALA A 84 -13.49 12.82 -6.88
N THR A 85 -13.12 13.39 -8.03
CA THR A 85 -13.84 14.52 -8.62
C THR A 85 -15.31 14.13 -8.88
N PRO A 86 -16.22 15.11 -9.12
CA PRO A 86 -17.61 14.83 -9.54
C PRO A 86 -17.71 13.92 -10.78
N ASN A 87 -16.70 13.94 -11.65
CA ASN A 87 -16.65 13.10 -12.85
C ASN A 87 -15.93 11.76 -12.62
N GLY A 88 -15.54 11.45 -11.38
CA GLY A 88 -14.94 10.16 -10.99
C GLY A 88 -13.42 10.07 -11.11
N PHE A 89 -12.69 11.16 -11.38
CA PHE A 89 -11.23 11.12 -11.50
C PHE A 89 -10.53 11.15 -10.13
N VAL A 90 -9.42 10.38 -10.03
CA VAL A 90 -8.55 10.26 -8.85
C VAL A 90 -7.08 10.29 -9.27
N ASN A 91 -6.18 10.47 -8.29
CA ASN A 91 -4.73 10.36 -8.48
C ASN A 91 -4.18 8.97 -8.17
N SER A 92 -4.85 8.23 -7.27
CA SER A 92 -4.29 7.06 -6.58
C SER A 92 -4.59 5.73 -7.27
N ASN A 93 -4.74 5.69 -8.61
CA ASN A 93 -4.65 4.41 -9.28
C ASN A 93 -3.18 3.94 -9.24
N TYR A 94 -2.86 2.99 -8.36
CA TYR A 94 -1.49 2.51 -8.15
C TYR A 94 -0.88 1.86 -9.39
N GLY A 95 -1.68 1.21 -10.23
CA GLY A 95 -1.22 0.65 -11.51
C GLY A 95 -0.82 1.74 -12.49
N ASN A 96 -1.58 2.83 -12.57
CA ASN A 96 -1.18 4.00 -13.37
C ASN A 96 0.14 4.58 -12.89
N LEU A 97 0.32 4.71 -11.57
CA LEU A 97 1.54 5.28 -10.99
C LEU A 97 2.79 4.44 -11.29
N VAL A 98 2.67 3.12 -11.39
CA VAL A 98 3.84 2.23 -11.54
C VAL A 98 4.05 1.70 -12.97
N PHE A 99 2.99 1.51 -13.76
CA PHE A 99 3.08 0.86 -15.07
C PHE A 99 2.84 1.79 -16.26
N SER A 100 2.38 3.05 -16.04
CA SER A 100 2.10 3.92 -17.17
C SER A 100 3.36 4.57 -17.74
N GLU A 101 3.38 4.77 -19.05
CA GLU A 101 4.42 5.57 -19.74
C GLU A 101 4.45 7.01 -19.22
N GLN A 102 3.30 7.57 -18.86
CA GLN A 102 3.19 8.91 -18.27
C GLN A 102 4.01 9.04 -16.98
N ASN A 103 4.14 7.95 -16.22
CA ASN A 103 4.94 7.86 -15.00
C ASN A 103 6.27 7.13 -15.25
N TYR A 104 6.75 7.10 -16.48
CA TYR A 104 8.04 6.52 -16.91
C TYR A 104 8.15 5.01 -16.75
N ASP A 105 7.03 4.27 -16.75
CA ASP A 105 7.01 2.81 -16.52
C ASP A 105 7.99 2.38 -15.41
N GLN A 106 7.71 2.87 -14.20
CA GLN A 106 8.59 2.68 -13.04
C GLN A 106 8.85 1.21 -12.73
N TYR A 107 7.86 0.35 -13.04
CA TYR A 107 7.99 -1.08 -12.85
C TYR A 107 9.14 -1.64 -13.70
N GLU A 108 9.14 -1.33 -15.01
CA GLU A 108 10.19 -1.81 -15.93
C GLU A 108 11.55 -1.19 -15.59
N MET A 109 11.57 0.09 -15.15
CA MET A 109 12.81 0.73 -14.70
C MET A 109 13.39 0.05 -13.45
N ALA A 110 12.57 -0.28 -12.46
CA ALA A 110 13.00 -0.98 -11.26
C ALA A 110 13.46 -2.41 -11.57
N LEU A 111 12.77 -3.10 -12.48
CA LEU A 111 13.10 -4.42 -12.98
C LEU A 111 14.48 -4.41 -13.67
N ASN A 112 14.69 -3.48 -14.61
CA ASN A 112 15.95 -3.33 -15.33
C ASN A 112 17.11 -2.97 -14.43
N ALA A 113 16.90 -2.15 -13.40
CA ALA A 113 17.92 -1.85 -12.40
C ALA A 113 18.37 -3.12 -11.66
N MET A 114 17.45 -4.02 -11.30
CA MET A 114 17.77 -5.29 -10.64
C MET A 114 18.38 -6.30 -11.63
N CYS A 115 17.94 -6.30 -12.88
CA CYS A 115 18.53 -7.12 -13.94
C CYS A 115 19.99 -6.73 -14.22
N SER A 116 20.31 -5.45 -14.17
CA SER A 116 21.68 -4.97 -14.41
C SER A 116 22.61 -5.24 -13.24
N ASP A 117 22.09 -5.20 -12.02
CA ASP A 117 22.82 -5.52 -10.78
C ASP A 117 21.81 -6.07 -9.76
N ILE A 118 21.85 -7.39 -9.55
CA ILE A 118 20.95 -8.08 -8.62
C ILE A 118 21.07 -7.58 -7.17
N HIS A 119 22.21 -7.01 -6.81
CA HIS A 119 22.47 -6.45 -5.48
C HIS A 119 22.14 -4.96 -5.38
N THR A 120 21.60 -4.36 -6.43
CA THR A 120 21.26 -2.95 -6.49
C THR A 120 20.39 -2.49 -5.31
N ARG A 121 20.50 -1.21 -4.98
CA ARG A 121 19.61 -0.48 -4.06
C ARG A 121 18.77 0.58 -4.78
N ARG A 122 18.75 0.53 -6.15
CA ARG A 122 18.06 1.49 -7.01
C ARG A 122 16.75 0.94 -7.58
N SER A 123 16.39 -0.31 -7.28
CA SER A 123 15.11 -0.88 -7.69
C SER A 123 14.02 -0.33 -6.76
N ILE A 124 13.45 0.82 -7.14
CA ILE A 124 12.47 1.57 -6.36
C ILE A 124 11.39 2.13 -7.27
N MET A 125 10.15 2.12 -6.79
CA MET A 125 8.99 2.77 -7.39
C MET A 125 8.49 3.88 -6.47
N VAL A 126 8.24 5.07 -7.01
CA VAL A 126 7.75 6.26 -6.31
C VAL A 126 6.27 6.45 -6.64
N TYR A 127 5.40 6.30 -5.65
CA TYR A 127 3.95 6.45 -5.81
C TYR A 127 3.49 7.89 -5.62
N THR A 128 4.15 8.62 -4.74
CA THR A 128 3.87 10.05 -4.55
C THR A 128 4.80 10.91 -5.40
N ARG A 129 4.42 12.16 -5.65
CA ARG A 129 5.20 13.13 -6.42
C ARG A 129 5.04 14.52 -5.82
N PRO A 130 5.98 15.46 -6.02
CA PRO A 130 5.87 16.82 -5.48
C PRO A 130 4.58 17.54 -5.88
N SER A 131 4.11 17.34 -7.11
CA SER A 131 2.87 17.94 -7.61
C SER A 131 1.62 17.43 -6.87
N MET A 132 1.70 16.31 -6.13
CA MET A 132 0.58 15.77 -5.36
C MET A 132 0.03 16.78 -4.35
N HIS A 133 0.87 17.69 -3.82
CA HIS A 133 0.42 18.76 -2.94
C HIS A 133 -0.51 19.78 -3.63
N TYR A 134 -0.47 19.83 -4.94
CA TYR A 134 -1.37 20.64 -5.75
C TYR A 134 -2.51 19.80 -6.34
N ASP A 135 -2.19 18.58 -6.80
CA ASP A 135 -3.13 17.74 -7.53
C ASP A 135 -4.22 17.15 -6.64
N TYR A 136 -3.94 16.88 -5.35
CA TYR A 136 -4.80 16.08 -4.47
C TYR A 136 -6.21 16.66 -4.27
N ASN A 137 -6.37 17.97 -4.40
CA ASN A 137 -7.66 18.68 -4.24
C ASN A 137 -8.12 19.42 -5.52
N TYR A 138 -7.48 19.14 -6.65
CA TYR A 138 -7.86 19.75 -7.91
C TYR A 138 -9.27 19.32 -8.33
N ALA A 139 -10.06 20.26 -8.85
CA ALA A 139 -11.43 20.05 -9.36
C ALA A 139 -12.39 19.35 -8.37
N GLY A 140 -12.23 19.57 -7.07
CA GLY A 140 -13.07 18.96 -6.02
C GLY A 140 -12.65 17.56 -5.61
N MET A 141 -11.49 17.10 -6.05
CA MET A 141 -10.86 15.86 -5.56
C MET A 141 -10.40 16.01 -4.10
N ASN A 142 -10.25 14.89 -3.39
CA ASN A 142 -9.59 14.83 -2.08
C ASN A 142 -8.79 13.54 -2.00
N ASP A 143 -7.92 13.34 -2.99
CA ASP A 143 -7.18 12.08 -3.16
C ASP A 143 -5.66 12.33 -3.15
N PHE A 144 -5.07 12.16 -1.98
CA PHE A 144 -3.62 12.19 -1.78
C PHE A 144 -3.10 10.77 -1.58
N THR A 145 -2.24 10.29 -2.46
CA THR A 145 -1.66 8.93 -2.44
C THR A 145 -1.13 8.56 -1.07
N CYS A 146 -1.51 7.39 -0.55
CA CYS A 146 -1.07 6.92 0.77
C CYS A 146 0.30 6.24 0.75
N THR A 147 0.62 5.49 -0.31
CA THR A 147 1.95 4.90 -0.51
C THR A 147 2.92 5.97 -1.01
N ASN A 148 4.09 6.09 -0.37
CA ASN A 148 5.14 6.98 -0.81
C ASN A 148 6.06 6.29 -1.82
N THR A 149 6.67 5.17 -1.39
CA THR A 149 7.64 4.41 -2.19
C THR A 149 7.56 2.93 -1.87
N VAL A 150 7.96 2.10 -2.84
CA VAL A 150 8.25 0.68 -2.62
C VAL A 150 9.61 0.37 -3.22
N GLN A 151 10.53 -0.14 -2.39
CA GLN A 151 11.87 -0.53 -2.82
C GLN A 151 12.00 -2.05 -2.79
N TYR A 152 12.64 -2.62 -3.80
CA TYR A 152 12.89 -4.06 -3.91
C TYR A 152 14.37 -4.34 -3.67
N LEU A 153 14.65 -5.32 -2.81
CA LEU A 153 16.02 -5.75 -2.49
C LEU A 153 16.13 -7.26 -2.60
N TYR A 154 17.07 -7.73 -3.43
CA TYR A 154 17.46 -9.13 -3.42
C TYR A 154 18.49 -9.38 -2.32
N ARG A 155 18.17 -10.28 -1.37
CA ARG A 155 19.05 -10.69 -0.29
C ARG A 155 18.79 -12.15 0.05
N ASN A 156 19.86 -12.91 0.26
CA ASN A 156 19.78 -14.31 0.69
C ASN A 156 18.90 -15.21 -0.19
N GLY A 157 18.94 -15.02 -1.51
CA GLY A 157 18.15 -15.82 -2.46
C GLY A 157 16.71 -15.35 -2.66
N ALA A 158 16.26 -14.28 -1.99
CA ALA A 158 14.90 -13.79 -2.05
C ALA A 158 14.82 -12.28 -2.36
N ILE A 159 13.74 -11.88 -3.01
CA ILE A 159 13.41 -10.45 -3.25
C ILE A 159 12.42 -10.00 -2.18
N HIS A 160 12.80 -8.99 -1.42
CA HIS A 160 12.00 -8.36 -0.39
C HIS A 160 11.43 -7.03 -0.89
N ALA A 161 10.19 -6.70 -0.50
CA ALA A 161 9.60 -5.38 -0.73
C ALA A 161 9.64 -4.55 0.55
N LEU A 162 10.12 -3.31 0.45
CA LEU A 162 10.14 -2.32 1.54
C LEU A 162 9.11 -1.24 1.19
N VAL A 163 7.94 -1.32 1.83
CA VAL A 163 6.81 -0.42 1.61
C VAL A 163 6.87 0.75 2.59
N ASN A 164 6.78 1.96 2.06
CA ASN A 164 6.73 3.17 2.87
C ASN A 164 5.43 3.93 2.61
N MET A 165 4.65 4.15 3.65
CA MET A 165 3.35 4.83 3.60
C MET A 165 3.32 6.07 4.49
N ARG A 166 2.66 7.15 4.02
CA ARG A 166 2.40 8.31 4.88
C ARG A 166 1.27 8.06 5.87
N SER A 167 0.30 7.22 5.50
CA SER A 167 -0.93 6.99 6.25
C SER A 167 -1.51 5.64 5.86
N ASN A 168 -1.93 4.84 6.84
CA ASN A 168 -2.50 3.53 6.59
C ASN A 168 -3.59 3.19 7.63
N ASP A 169 -4.85 3.10 7.19
CA ASP A 169 -5.94 2.57 8.01
C ASP A 169 -5.74 1.07 8.22
N ALA A 170 -5.67 0.66 9.49
CA ALA A 170 -5.41 -0.74 9.87
C ALA A 170 -6.58 -1.70 9.58
N VAL A 171 -7.79 -1.16 9.29
CA VAL A 171 -9.01 -1.96 9.12
C VAL A 171 -9.30 -2.26 7.66
N PHE A 172 -9.31 -1.23 6.80
CA PHE A 172 -9.61 -1.37 5.37
C PHE A 172 -8.42 -1.06 4.48
N GLY A 173 -7.59 -0.07 4.84
CA GLY A 173 -6.45 0.33 4.03
C GLY A 173 -5.39 -0.78 3.97
N TYR A 174 -4.88 -1.21 5.12
CA TYR A 174 -3.81 -2.20 5.18
C TYR A 174 -4.09 -3.49 4.39
N PRO A 175 -5.24 -4.19 4.54
CA PRO A 175 -5.45 -5.44 3.80
C PRO A 175 -5.46 -5.24 2.27
N ASN A 176 -5.98 -4.12 1.78
CA ASN A 176 -6.03 -3.82 0.35
C ASN A 176 -4.65 -3.41 -0.18
N ASP A 177 -3.99 -2.47 0.50
CA ASP A 177 -2.62 -2.05 0.17
C ASP A 177 -1.64 -3.23 0.22
N ARG A 178 -1.76 -4.09 1.25
CA ARG A 178 -0.93 -5.28 1.41
C ARG A 178 -1.14 -6.28 0.26
N ALA A 179 -2.38 -6.46 -0.19
CA ALA A 179 -2.71 -7.34 -1.31
C ALA A 179 -2.14 -6.81 -2.63
N TRP A 180 -2.21 -5.50 -2.87
CA TRP A 180 -1.56 -4.88 -4.02
C TRP A 180 -0.04 -5.07 -4.01
N GLN A 181 0.60 -4.81 -2.88
CA GLN A 181 2.05 -4.99 -2.77
C GLN A 181 2.48 -6.45 -2.93
N ASP A 182 1.64 -7.39 -2.47
CA ASP A 182 1.84 -8.83 -2.66
C ASP A 182 1.77 -9.22 -4.13
N TYR A 183 0.75 -8.71 -4.84
CA TYR A 183 0.57 -8.91 -6.27
C TYR A 183 1.76 -8.40 -7.08
N VAL A 184 2.21 -7.16 -6.79
CA VAL A 184 3.36 -6.56 -7.51
C VAL A 184 4.65 -7.31 -7.20
N LEU A 185 4.86 -7.73 -5.95
CA LEU A 185 6.04 -8.51 -5.58
C LEU A 185 6.05 -9.88 -6.26
N ASP A 186 4.91 -10.59 -6.33
CA ASP A 186 4.81 -11.87 -7.04
C ASP A 186 5.16 -11.71 -8.52
N LYS A 187 4.59 -10.69 -9.16
CA LYS A 187 4.92 -10.37 -10.55
C LYS A 187 6.39 -10.04 -10.73
N PHE A 188 6.95 -9.23 -9.83
CA PHE A 188 8.35 -8.80 -9.89
C PHE A 188 9.33 -9.98 -9.73
N VAL A 189 9.07 -10.87 -8.76
CA VAL A 189 9.87 -12.09 -8.55
C VAL A 189 9.83 -12.99 -9.78
N LYS A 190 8.64 -13.18 -10.35
CA LYS A 190 8.46 -13.99 -11.57
C LYS A 190 9.25 -13.39 -12.74
N ASP A 191 9.10 -12.10 -13.00
CA ASP A 191 9.74 -11.45 -14.14
C ASP A 191 11.27 -11.42 -14.00
N ILE A 192 11.80 -11.28 -12.77
CA ILE A 192 13.24 -11.43 -12.50
C ILE A 192 13.68 -12.88 -12.70
N GLN A 193 12.92 -13.87 -12.21
CA GLN A 193 13.22 -15.28 -12.39
C GLN A 193 13.32 -15.66 -13.87
N ASP A 194 12.39 -15.16 -14.68
CA ASP A 194 12.35 -15.43 -16.13
C ASP A 194 13.58 -14.81 -16.85
N LYS A 195 14.12 -13.70 -16.35
CA LYS A 195 15.30 -13.01 -16.90
C LYS A 195 16.63 -13.59 -16.39
N PHE A 196 16.67 -14.18 -15.19
CA PHE A 196 17.89 -14.68 -14.52
C PHE A 196 17.95 -16.19 -14.34
N SER A 197 17.39 -17.00 -15.24
CA SER A 197 17.58 -18.45 -15.20
C SER A 197 19.09 -18.82 -15.21
N PRO A 198 19.62 -19.73 -14.36
CA PRO A 198 18.94 -20.88 -13.75
C PRO A 198 18.80 -20.82 -12.20
N ALA A 199 19.25 -19.75 -11.53
CA ALA A 199 19.16 -19.68 -10.07
C ALA A 199 17.71 -19.44 -9.64
N LYS A 200 17.20 -20.25 -8.70
CA LYS A 200 15.88 -20.04 -8.12
C LYS A 200 15.88 -18.77 -7.26
N ILE A 201 14.98 -17.86 -7.57
CA ILE A 201 14.75 -16.63 -6.79
C ILE A 201 13.43 -16.78 -6.05
N GLU A 202 13.46 -16.58 -4.75
CA GLU A 202 12.27 -16.73 -3.91
C GLU A 202 11.60 -15.39 -3.64
N LYS A 203 10.30 -15.44 -3.37
CA LYS A 203 9.57 -14.32 -2.79
C LYS A 203 9.99 -14.14 -1.33
N GLY A 204 10.49 -12.98 -1.00
CA GLY A 204 10.88 -12.62 0.37
C GLY A 204 9.76 -11.99 1.18
N SER A 205 10.14 -11.30 2.24
CA SER A 205 9.22 -10.60 3.13
C SER A 205 8.76 -9.27 2.52
N ILE A 206 7.55 -8.83 2.91
CA ILE A 206 7.11 -7.44 2.77
C ILE A 206 7.35 -6.75 4.11
N LEU A 207 8.26 -5.76 4.10
CA LEU A 207 8.58 -4.93 5.25
C LEU A 207 7.79 -3.63 5.13
N TRP A 208 7.02 -3.33 6.16
CA TRP A 208 6.06 -2.23 6.15
C TRP A 208 6.50 -1.11 7.08
N SER A 209 6.43 0.12 6.58
CA SER A 209 6.63 1.34 7.35
C SER A 209 5.46 2.28 7.08
N ALA A 210 4.70 2.64 8.12
CA ALA A 210 3.65 3.64 8.03
C ALA A 210 3.94 4.79 8.99
N ALA A 211 4.01 6.02 8.48
CA ALA A 211 4.17 7.19 9.33
C ALA A 211 3.03 7.30 10.34
N SER A 212 1.79 6.97 9.89
CA SER A 212 0.60 6.83 10.72
C SER A 212 -0.09 5.51 10.41
N MET A 213 -0.09 4.56 11.35
CA MET A 213 -0.94 3.37 11.33
C MET A 213 -2.08 3.59 12.32
N HIS A 214 -3.34 3.60 11.86
CA HIS A 214 -4.44 4.05 12.71
C HIS A 214 -5.72 3.24 12.57
N VAL A 215 -6.59 3.38 13.58
CA VAL A 215 -7.96 2.86 13.63
C VAL A 215 -8.89 3.99 14.03
N TYR A 216 -9.90 4.25 13.23
CA TYR A 216 -10.93 5.27 13.50
C TYR A 216 -11.96 4.79 14.54
N GLU A 217 -12.59 5.73 15.27
CA GLU A 217 -13.52 5.43 16.37
C GLU A 217 -14.70 4.54 15.98
N HIS A 218 -15.17 4.62 14.74
CA HIS A 218 -16.26 3.77 14.25
C HIS A 218 -15.88 2.30 14.06
N HIS A 219 -14.61 1.94 14.34
CA HIS A 219 -14.07 0.58 14.32
C HIS A 219 -13.43 0.17 15.66
N PHE A 220 -13.63 0.91 16.72
CA PHE A 220 -13.04 0.60 18.03
C PHE A 220 -13.55 -0.73 18.62
N ASP A 221 -14.72 -1.18 18.20
CA ASP A 221 -15.24 -2.52 18.54
C ASP A 221 -14.30 -3.67 18.14
N LEU A 222 -13.45 -3.47 17.13
CA LEU A 222 -12.43 -4.44 16.71
C LEU A 222 -11.22 -4.48 17.64
N LEU A 223 -11.02 -3.46 18.46
CA LEU A 223 -9.94 -3.39 19.46
C LEU A 223 -10.36 -3.94 20.82
N GLU A 224 -11.65 -4.16 21.03
CA GLU A 224 -12.21 -4.74 22.28
C GLU A 224 -12.13 -6.27 22.32
N LYS A 225 -11.99 -6.90 21.17
CA LYS A 225 -11.86 -8.34 20.97
C LYS A 225 -10.40 -8.79 21.07
#